data_6b38c93b9669152765a7191cdaac5702
#
_entry.id   6b38c93b9669152765a7191cdaac5702
#
_cell.length_a   1.000
_cell.length_b   1.000
_cell.length_c   1.000
_cell.angle_alpha   90.00
_cell.angle_beta   90.00
_cell.angle_gamma   90.00
#
_symmetry.space_group_name_H-M   'P 1'
#
loop_
_entity.id
_entity.type
_entity.pdbx_description
1 polymer ?
#
loop_
_entity_poly.entity_id
_entity_poly.type
_entity_poly.pdbx_seq_one_letter_code
_entity_poly.pdbx_strand_id
1 'polypeptide(L)'
;MGDNFDMTMDEFLPLRDVVFNTLRKAILTGELKPGERLMEIHLANRLGVSRTPIREAIRKLELEGLVIMIPRRGAEVAQITEKSLKDVLEVRRALDALCVELACDRIDEEATEQLKKACEEFESATETKDATIIAKADVELHDIIVKATGNQRLIQLINNLSEQMYRYRFEYIKDENRHDNLVDEHRMIYESIVKHDKEGAARAAKLHIDNQEKSIIRQIRLEQDKTRSDV
;
A
#
# COMPACT_ATOMS: atom_id res chain seq x y z
N MET A 1 -21.65 -19.25 4.06
CA MET A 1 -21.37 -18.40 2.87
C MET A 1 -19.90 -18.58 2.56
N GLY A 2 -19.58 -19.15 1.41
CA GLY A 2 -18.19 -19.49 1.09
C GLY A 2 -17.40 -18.24 0.73
N ASP A 3 -16.28 -18.05 1.43
CA ASP A 3 -15.29 -17.04 1.07
C ASP A 3 -14.71 -17.40 -0.29
N ASN A 4 -15.07 -16.63 -1.30
CA ASN A 4 -14.68 -16.83 -2.71
C ASN A 4 -13.45 -15.97 -3.01
N PHE A 5 -12.25 -16.36 -2.51
CA PHE A 5 -11.10 -15.88 -3.25
C PHE A 5 -10.58 -16.98 -4.16
N ASP A 6 -10.68 -16.73 -5.45
CA ASP A 6 -10.24 -17.64 -6.49
C ASP A 6 -8.86 -17.24 -7.00
N MET A 7 -8.05 -18.27 -7.30
CA MET A 7 -6.75 -18.06 -7.92
C MET A 7 -6.94 -17.86 -9.42
N THR A 8 -6.60 -16.67 -9.93
CA THR A 8 -6.47 -16.44 -11.37
C THR A 8 -5.11 -16.93 -11.84
N MET A 9 -5.10 -17.96 -12.71
CA MET A 9 -3.87 -18.47 -13.30
C MET A 9 -3.39 -17.51 -14.40
N ASP A 10 -2.19 -16.97 -14.21
CA ASP A 10 -1.44 -16.32 -15.28
C ASP A 10 -0.45 -17.34 -15.84
N GLU A 11 -0.59 -17.72 -17.08
CA GLU A 11 0.23 -18.76 -17.76
C GLU A 11 1.72 -18.39 -17.83
N PHE A 12 2.07 -17.12 -17.61
CA PHE A 12 3.46 -16.61 -17.66
C PHE A 12 4.15 -16.50 -16.32
N LEU A 13 3.42 -16.65 -15.20
CA LEU A 13 4.01 -16.54 -13.87
C LEU A 13 4.26 -17.91 -13.23
N PRO A 14 5.41 -18.08 -12.51
CA PRO A 14 5.62 -19.25 -11.67
C PRO A 14 4.49 -19.42 -10.66
N LEU A 15 4.05 -20.65 -10.42
CA LEU A 15 2.93 -20.96 -9.52
C LEU A 15 3.06 -20.34 -8.11
N ARG A 16 4.29 -20.26 -7.58
CA ARG A 16 4.58 -19.58 -6.30
C ARG A 16 4.20 -18.09 -6.31
N ASP A 17 4.42 -17.42 -7.45
CA ASP A 17 4.12 -15.98 -7.58
C ASP A 17 2.63 -15.74 -7.79
N VAL A 18 1.94 -16.66 -8.48
CA VAL A 18 0.46 -16.67 -8.58
C VAL A 18 -0.17 -16.84 -7.20
N VAL A 19 0.31 -17.82 -6.40
CA VAL A 19 -0.16 -18.05 -5.03
C VAL A 19 0.13 -16.84 -4.14
N PHE A 20 1.34 -16.28 -4.25
CA PHE A 20 1.72 -15.09 -3.51
C PHE A 20 0.78 -13.92 -3.82
N ASN A 21 0.54 -13.59 -5.09
CA ASN A 21 -0.35 -12.51 -5.50
C ASN A 21 -1.79 -12.74 -5.04
N THR A 22 -2.27 -13.98 -5.09
CA THR A 22 -3.61 -14.36 -4.62
C THR A 22 -3.76 -14.13 -3.11
N LEU A 23 -2.82 -14.64 -2.29
CA LEU A 23 -2.86 -14.46 -0.85
C LEU A 23 -2.65 -12.99 -0.46
N ARG A 24 -1.75 -12.29 -1.14
CA ARG A 24 -1.51 -10.86 -0.95
C ARG A 24 -2.80 -10.06 -1.18
N LYS A 25 -3.47 -10.29 -2.30
CA LYS A 25 -4.74 -9.64 -2.61
C LYS A 25 -5.78 -9.93 -1.52
N ALA A 26 -5.94 -11.19 -1.10
CA ALA A 26 -6.89 -11.58 -0.08
C ALA A 26 -6.61 -10.90 1.29
N ILE A 27 -5.34 -10.68 1.65
CA ILE A 27 -4.97 -9.93 2.86
C ILE A 27 -5.30 -8.44 2.70
N LEU A 28 -4.95 -7.84 1.58
CA LEU A 28 -5.16 -6.41 1.34
C LEU A 28 -6.64 -6.03 1.23
N THR A 29 -7.46 -6.89 0.62
CA THR A 29 -8.92 -6.70 0.53
C THR A 29 -9.68 -7.08 1.81
N GLY A 30 -9.00 -7.71 2.79
CA GLY A 30 -9.59 -8.12 4.06
C GLY A 30 -10.36 -9.45 4.00
N GLU A 31 -10.25 -10.21 2.92
CA GLU A 31 -10.78 -11.58 2.83
C GLU A 31 -10.05 -12.53 3.79
N LEU A 32 -8.73 -12.35 3.94
CA LEU A 32 -7.94 -12.90 5.03
C LEU A 32 -7.75 -11.80 6.09
N LYS A 33 -8.36 -12.00 7.25
CA LYS A 33 -8.45 -10.96 8.28
C LYS A 33 -7.16 -10.82 9.08
N PRO A 34 -6.83 -9.62 9.59
CA PRO A 34 -5.74 -9.45 10.55
C PRO A 34 -5.87 -10.42 11.73
N GLY A 35 -4.77 -11.11 12.08
CA GLY A 35 -4.74 -12.15 13.10
C GLY A 35 -5.23 -13.53 12.65
N GLU A 36 -5.71 -13.66 11.42
CA GLU A 36 -6.13 -14.95 10.87
C GLU A 36 -4.94 -15.87 10.64
N ARG A 37 -5.08 -17.14 11.05
CA ARG A 37 -4.03 -18.13 10.92
C ARG A 37 -3.98 -18.72 9.52
N LEU A 38 -2.85 -18.64 8.87
CA LEU A 38 -2.60 -19.17 7.54
C LEU A 38 -2.10 -20.63 7.62
N MET A 39 -3.03 -21.59 7.54
CA MET A 39 -2.69 -23.02 7.60
C MET A 39 -2.30 -23.51 6.20
N GLU A 40 -1.01 -23.89 6.00
CA GLU A 40 -0.48 -24.35 4.71
C GLU A 40 -1.34 -25.44 4.04
N ILE A 41 -1.81 -26.42 4.84
CA ILE A 41 -2.62 -27.55 4.33
C ILE A 41 -3.99 -27.04 3.84
N HIS A 42 -4.61 -26.14 4.58
CA HIS A 42 -5.91 -25.61 4.23
C HIS A 42 -5.84 -24.74 2.96
N LEU A 43 -4.84 -23.86 2.90
CA LEU A 43 -4.60 -23.02 1.73
C LEU A 43 -4.22 -23.84 0.49
N ALA A 44 -3.40 -24.89 0.64
CA ALA A 44 -3.03 -25.79 -0.44
C ALA A 44 -4.26 -26.49 -1.03
N ASN A 45 -5.14 -27.02 -0.17
CA ASN A 45 -6.39 -27.66 -0.59
C ASN A 45 -7.34 -26.66 -1.25
N ARG A 46 -7.48 -25.44 -0.69
CA ARG A 46 -8.37 -24.40 -1.21
C ARG A 46 -7.94 -23.90 -2.59
N LEU A 47 -6.64 -23.73 -2.81
CA LEU A 47 -6.08 -23.23 -4.06
C LEU A 47 -5.74 -24.34 -5.07
N GLY A 48 -5.92 -25.61 -4.73
CA GLY A 48 -5.65 -26.75 -5.62
C GLY A 48 -4.17 -26.94 -5.95
N VAL A 49 -3.25 -26.55 -5.04
CA VAL A 49 -1.80 -26.61 -5.26
C VAL A 49 -1.09 -27.45 -4.19
N SER A 50 0.17 -27.80 -4.40
CA SER A 50 0.99 -28.43 -3.36
C SER A 50 1.37 -27.44 -2.25
N ARG A 51 1.87 -27.95 -1.12
CA ARG A 51 2.27 -27.10 0.03
C ARG A 51 3.52 -26.24 -0.25
N THR A 52 4.36 -26.64 -1.17
CA THR A 52 5.61 -25.91 -1.47
C THR A 52 5.37 -24.49 -1.94
N PRO A 53 4.57 -24.20 -2.99
CA PRO A 53 4.28 -22.83 -3.41
C PRO A 53 3.57 -22.01 -2.33
N ILE A 54 2.73 -22.64 -1.48
CA ILE A 54 2.08 -21.96 -0.34
C ILE A 54 3.13 -21.48 0.67
N ARG A 55 4.10 -22.35 1.04
CA ARG A 55 5.15 -22.01 2.00
C ARG A 55 6.07 -20.90 1.47
N GLU A 56 6.42 -20.95 0.18
CA GLU A 56 7.22 -19.91 -0.46
C GLU A 56 6.48 -18.57 -0.49
N ALA A 57 5.18 -18.59 -0.80
CA ALA A 57 4.33 -17.41 -0.79
C ALA A 57 4.21 -16.81 0.62
N ILE A 58 3.94 -17.63 1.65
CA ILE A 58 3.88 -17.18 3.05
C ILE A 58 5.20 -16.54 3.47
N ARG A 59 6.35 -17.14 3.12
CA ARG A 59 7.67 -16.57 3.44
C ARG A 59 7.88 -15.22 2.77
N LYS A 60 7.43 -15.07 1.52
CA LYS A 60 7.50 -13.79 0.81
C LYS A 60 6.59 -12.74 1.46
N LEU A 61 5.37 -13.12 1.85
CA LEU A 61 4.44 -12.25 2.60
C LEU A 61 5.00 -11.84 3.97
N GLU A 62 5.77 -12.72 4.63
CA GLU A 62 6.47 -12.39 5.88
C GLU A 62 7.56 -11.33 5.66
N LEU A 63 8.35 -11.46 4.59
CA LEU A 63 9.35 -10.44 4.22
C LEU A 63 8.72 -9.08 3.91
N GLU A 64 7.49 -9.06 3.39
CA GLU A 64 6.72 -7.85 3.12
C GLU A 64 5.95 -7.33 4.34
N GLY A 65 6.06 -8.01 5.50
CA GLY A 65 5.38 -7.62 6.73
C GLY A 65 3.85 -7.81 6.71
N LEU A 66 3.31 -8.51 5.70
CA LEU A 66 1.89 -8.84 5.62
C LEU A 66 1.51 -10.06 6.47
N VAL A 67 2.50 -10.88 6.80
CA VAL A 67 2.38 -12.08 7.62
C VAL A 67 3.44 -12.06 8.71
N ILE A 68 3.13 -12.60 9.87
CA ILE A 68 4.08 -12.83 10.96
C ILE A 68 4.16 -14.33 11.27
N MET A 69 5.37 -14.81 11.59
CA MET A 69 5.56 -16.17 12.07
C MET A 69 5.52 -16.20 13.59
N ILE A 70 4.51 -16.89 14.14
CA ILE A 70 4.38 -17.07 15.59
C ILE A 70 4.92 -18.44 15.99
N PRO A 71 5.91 -18.52 16.92
CA PRO A 71 6.44 -19.79 17.38
C PRO A 71 5.35 -20.77 17.80
N ARG A 72 5.39 -22.00 17.31
CA ARG A 72 4.42 -23.10 17.56
C ARG A 72 2.99 -22.87 17.02
N ARG A 73 2.66 -21.68 16.53
CA ARG A 73 1.34 -21.37 15.92
C ARG A 73 1.38 -21.30 14.41
N GLY A 74 2.55 -21.01 13.82
CA GLY A 74 2.74 -20.88 12.39
C GLY A 74 2.50 -19.44 11.89
N ALA A 75 2.09 -19.30 10.64
CA ALA A 75 1.88 -18.02 10.00
C ALA A 75 0.51 -17.42 10.36
N GLU A 76 0.49 -16.12 10.64
CA GLU A 76 -0.75 -15.34 10.86
C GLU A 76 -0.69 -14.04 10.07
N VAL A 77 -1.83 -13.56 9.57
CA VAL A 77 -1.94 -12.24 8.92
C VAL A 77 -1.56 -11.17 9.94
N ALA A 78 -0.58 -10.34 9.58
CA ALA A 78 -0.09 -9.28 10.46
C ALA A 78 -1.21 -8.28 10.79
N GLN A 79 -1.29 -7.83 12.04
CA GLN A 79 -2.17 -6.73 12.42
C GLN A 79 -1.49 -5.39 12.17
N ILE A 80 -2.25 -4.38 11.78
CA ILE A 80 -1.77 -3.00 11.79
C ILE A 80 -1.85 -2.50 13.23
N THR A 81 -0.69 -2.27 13.84
CA THR A 81 -0.59 -1.65 15.15
C THR A 81 -0.16 -0.20 15.04
N GLU A 82 -0.51 0.66 16.01
CA GLU A 82 -0.02 2.04 16.01
C GLU A 82 1.51 2.11 15.95
N LYS A 83 2.19 1.15 16.59
CA LYS A 83 3.66 1.11 16.57
C LYS A 83 4.18 0.78 15.17
N SER A 84 3.73 -0.31 14.56
CA SER A 84 4.18 -0.71 13.22
C SER A 84 3.87 0.34 12.15
N LEU A 85 2.71 1.00 12.25
CA LEU A 85 2.34 2.11 11.40
C LEU A 85 3.33 3.27 11.54
N LYS A 86 3.60 3.72 12.76
CA LYS A 86 4.53 4.83 13.02
C LYS A 86 5.94 4.52 12.54
N ASP A 87 6.46 3.33 12.83
CA ASP A 87 7.80 2.90 12.41
C ASP A 87 7.95 3.00 10.87
N VAL A 88 6.95 2.55 10.11
CA VAL A 88 6.98 2.62 8.63
C VAL A 88 6.78 4.04 8.11
N LEU A 89 5.79 4.78 8.65
CA LEU A 89 5.49 6.13 8.16
C LEU A 89 6.59 7.15 8.52
N GLU A 90 7.34 6.94 9.60
CA GLU A 90 8.52 7.76 9.93
C GLU A 90 9.59 7.66 8.82
N VAL A 91 9.91 6.45 8.38
CA VAL A 91 10.85 6.23 7.26
C VAL A 91 10.27 6.78 5.95
N ARG A 92 9.00 6.49 5.67
CA ARG A 92 8.32 6.96 4.46
C ARG A 92 8.31 8.48 4.37
N ARG A 93 8.03 9.18 5.46
CA ARG A 93 8.02 10.65 5.51
C ARG A 93 9.35 11.26 5.05
N ALA A 94 10.47 10.63 5.42
CA ALA A 94 11.80 11.06 4.99
C ALA A 94 12.06 10.74 3.51
N LEU A 95 11.69 9.53 3.06
CA LEU A 95 11.90 9.08 1.69
C LEU A 95 11.01 9.85 0.70
N ASP A 96 9.73 10.05 1.00
CA ASP A 96 8.79 10.76 0.12
C ASP A 96 9.19 12.24 -0.01
N ALA A 97 9.63 12.90 1.09
CA ALA A 97 10.17 14.25 1.02
C ALA A 97 11.40 14.33 0.11
N LEU A 98 12.33 13.39 0.22
CA LEU A 98 13.52 13.33 -0.66
C LEU A 98 13.11 13.05 -2.11
N CYS A 99 12.10 12.20 -2.35
CA CYS A 99 11.61 11.93 -3.71
C CYS A 99 11.09 13.20 -4.39
N VAL A 100 10.22 13.94 -3.73
CA VAL A 100 9.65 15.16 -4.33
C VAL A 100 10.70 16.27 -4.52
N GLU A 101 11.66 16.41 -3.60
CA GLU A 101 12.77 17.35 -3.74
C GLU A 101 13.65 17.01 -4.97
N LEU A 102 13.99 15.73 -5.17
CA LEU A 102 14.75 15.28 -6.32
C LEU A 102 13.95 15.35 -7.62
N ALA A 103 12.65 15.07 -7.55
CA ALA A 103 11.75 15.21 -8.69
C ALA A 103 11.68 16.67 -9.16
N CYS A 104 11.58 17.63 -8.23
CA CYS A 104 11.64 19.07 -8.58
C CYS A 104 12.88 19.45 -9.41
N ASP A 105 14.03 18.79 -9.17
CA ASP A 105 15.25 19.08 -9.92
C ASP A 105 15.35 18.35 -11.27
N ARG A 106 14.68 17.22 -11.43
CA ARG A 106 15.03 16.23 -12.46
C ARG A 106 13.88 15.84 -13.37
N ILE A 107 12.65 16.24 -13.04
CA ILE A 107 11.49 15.92 -13.85
C ILE A 107 11.62 16.59 -15.22
N ASP A 108 11.41 15.83 -16.27
CA ASP A 108 11.36 16.34 -17.64
C ASP A 108 9.91 16.64 -18.07
N GLU A 109 9.75 17.17 -19.29
CA GLU A 109 8.44 17.54 -19.84
C GLU A 109 7.51 16.32 -19.99
N GLU A 110 8.06 15.16 -20.39
CA GLU A 110 7.29 13.92 -20.57
C GLU A 110 6.77 13.41 -19.22
N ALA A 111 7.64 13.32 -18.21
CA ALA A 111 7.24 12.89 -16.86
C ALA A 111 6.29 13.90 -16.19
N THR A 112 6.43 15.20 -16.49
CA THR A 112 5.50 16.24 -16.02
C THR A 112 4.09 16.03 -16.58
N GLU A 113 3.95 15.74 -17.86
CA GLU A 113 2.65 15.45 -18.47
C GLU A 113 2.07 14.13 -17.98
N GLN A 114 2.91 13.10 -17.78
CA GLN A 114 2.48 11.83 -17.16
C GLN A 114 1.98 12.06 -15.73
N LEU A 115 2.66 12.89 -14.93
CA LEU A 115 2.26 13.18 -13.55
C LEU A 115 0.94 13.97 -13.50
N LYS A 116 0.73 14.92 -14.42
CA LYS A 116 -0.52 15.64 -14.57
C LYS A 116 -1.67 14.68 -14.86
N LYS A 117 -1.49 13.82 -15.85
CA LYS A 117 -2.49 12.82 -16.23
C LYS A 117 -2.81 11.87 -15.07
N ALA A 118 -1.80 11.42 -14.33
CA ALA A 118 -1.99 10.56 -13.16
C ALA A 118 -2.78 11.26 -12.04
N CYS A 119 -2.62 12.58 -11.84
CA CYS A 119 -3.46 13.35 -10.92
C CYS A 119 -4.93 13.39 -11.37
N GLU A 120 -5.18 13.62 -12.67
CA GLU A 120 -6.54 13.63 -13.25
C GLU A 120 -7.20 12.23 -13.17
N GLU A 121 -6.44 11.18 -13.44
CA GLU A 121 -6.89 9.77 -13.32
C GLU A 121 -7.17 9.41 -11.86
N PHE A 122 -6.36 9.88 -10.91
CA PHE A 122 -6.63 9.70 -9.48
C PHE A 122 -7.90 10.40 -9.05
N GLU A 123 -8.11 11.66 -9.42
CA GLU A 123 -9.35 12.41 -9.13
C GLU A 123 -10.58 11.67 -9.69
N SER A 124 -10.52 11.22 -10.95
CA SER A 124 -11.58 10.41 -11.56
C SER A 124 -11.80 9.06 -10.85
N ALA A 125 -10.72 8.43 -10.38
CA ALA A 125 -10.82 7.18 -9.63
C ALA A 125 -11.58 7.35 -8.32
N THR A 126 -11.43 8.49 -7.62
CA THR A 126 -12.15 8.75 -6.35
C THR A 126 -13.66 8.81 -6.54
N GLU A 127 -14.16 9.22 -7.70
CA GLU A 127 -15.59 9.23 -8.03
C GLU A 127 -16.19 7.81 -8.06
N THR A 128 -15.38 6.79 -8.35
CA THR A 128 -15.83 5.39 -8.38
C THR A 128 -16.17 4.83 -7.01
N LYS A 129 -15.61 5.40 -5.94
CA LYS A 129 -15.66 4.90 -4.55
C LYS A 129 -15.14 3.48 -4.36
N ASP A 130 -14.48 2.92 -5.36
CA ASP A 130 -13.83 1.61 -5.27
C ASP A 130 -12.39 1.78 -4.76
N ALA A 131 -12.16 1.36 -3.50
CA ALA A 131 -10.86 1.49 -2.86
C ALA A 131 -9.73 0.81 -3.64
N THR A 132 -10.01 -0.25 -4.40
CA THR A 132 -9.01 -0.94 -5.21
C THR A 132 -8.59 -0.12 -6.42
N ILE A 133 -9.57 0.51 -7.10
CA ILE A 133 -9.33 1.39 -8.25
C ILE A 133 -8.57 2.63 -7.79
N ILE A 134 -9.00 3.25 -6.70
CA ILE A 134 -8.36 4.44 -6.13
C ILE A 134 -6.92 4.12 -5.70
N ALA A 135 -6.70 3.00 -4.98
CA ALA A 135 -5.36 2.61 -4.53
C ALA A 135 -4.40 2.33 -5.71
N LYS A 136 -4.91 1.80 -6.82
CA LYS A 136 -4.11 1.60 -8.02
C LYS A 136 -3.67 2.94 -8.61
N ALA A 137 -4.57 3.89 -8.78
CA ALA A 137 -4.26 5.22 -9.29
C ALA A 137 -3.30 5.99 -8.36
N ASP A 138 -3.45 5.85 -7.02
CA ASP A 138 -2.53 6.42 -6.02
C ASP A 138 -1.10 5.88 -6.19
N VAL A 139 -0.95 4.56 -6.38
CA VAL A 139 0.37 3.95 -6.62
C VAL A 139 0.98 4.46 -7.92
N GLU A 140 0.23 4.54 -9.00
CA GLU A 140 0.71 5.02 -10.31
C GLU A 140 1.22 6.46 -10.24
N LEU A 141 0.50 7.35 -9.54
CA LEU A 141 0.91 8.73 -9.31
C LEU A 141 2.25 8.80 -8.55
N HIS A 142 2.35 8.10 -7.43
CA HIS A 142 3.59 8.10 -6.64
C HIS A 142 4.77 7.46 -7.38
N ASP A 143 4.54 6.42 -8.18
CA ASP A 143 5.57 5.76 -8.97
C ASP A 143 6.20 6.68 -10.01
N ILE A 144 5.42 7.58 -10.62
CA ILE A 144 5.94 8.59 -11.54
C ILE A 144 6.90 9.53 -10.81
N ILE A 145 6.53 10.02 -9.62
CA ILE A 145 7.39 10.89 -8.80
C ILE A 145 8.69 10.17 -8.44
N VAL A 146 8.60 8.92 -7.98
CA VAL A 146 9.75 8.11 -7.59
C VAL A 146 10.69 7.88 -8.78
N LYS A 147 10.16 7.58 -9.96
CA LYS A 147 10.93 7.39 -11.20
C LYS A 147 11.60 8.69 -11.65
N ALA A 148 10.90 9.83 -11.55
CA ALA A 148 11.44 11.16 -11.90
C ALA A 148 12.68 11.54 -11.06
N THR A 149 12.87 10.91 -9.88
CA THR A 149 14.10 11.11 -9.09
C THR A 149 15.36 10.67 -9.82
N GLY A 150 15.29 9.69 -10.74
CA GLY A 150 16.44 9.06 -11.40
C GLY A 150 17.42 8.38 -10.43
N ASN A 151 17.09 8.30 -9.13
CA ASN A 151 17.95 7.73 -8.10
C ASN A 151 17.63 6.25 -7.88
N GLN A 152 18.39 5.37 -8.52
CA GLN A 152 18.17 3.92 -8.48
C GLN A 152 18.20 3.33 -7.05
N ARG A 153 18.99 3.92 -6.14
CA ARG A 153 19.04 3.46 -4.74
C ARG A 153 17.79 3.85 -3.96
N LEU A 154 17.29 5.07 -4.19
CA LEU A 154 16.04 5.53 -3.58
C LEU A 154 14.85 4.70 -4.10
N ILE A 155 14.78 4.45 -5.41
CA ILE A 155 13.78 3.59 -6.04
C ILE A 155 13.78 2.19 -5.40
N GLN A 156 14.97 1.57 -5.21
CA GLN A 156 15.07 0.27 -4.56
C GLN A 156 14.59 0.29 -3.11
N LEU A 157 14.93 1.32 -2.33
CA LEU A 157 14.48 1.45 -0.94
C LEU A 157 12.95 1.58 -0.84
N ILE A 158 12.35 2.40 -1.72
CA ILE A 158 10.89 2.56 -1.77
C ILE A 158 10.21 1.26 -2.21
N ASN A 159 10.73 0.58 -3.22
CA ASN A 159 10.19 -0.70 -3.67
C ASN A 159 10.21 -1.77 -2.57
N ASN A 160 11.24 -1.78 -1.71
CA ASN A 160 11.28 -2.71 -0.57
C ASN A 160 10.21 -2.44 0.50
N LEU A 161 9.69 -1.21 0.56
CA LEU A 161 8.61 -0.82 1.47
C LEU A 161 7.24 -0.82 0.78
N SER A 162 7.18 -1.02 -0.54
CA SER A 162 5.99 -0.78 -1.37
C SER A 162 4.76 -1.53 -0.87
N GLU A 163 4.91 -2.79 -0.42
CA GLU A 163 3.80 -3.62 0.02
C GLU A 163 3.21 -3.15 1.36
N GLN A 164 4.08 -2.78 2.30
CA GLN A 164 3.63 -2.21 3.58
C GLN A 164 2.97 -0.84 3.33
N MET A 165 3.56 -0.04 2.45
CA MET A 165 3.01 1.26 2.05
C MET A 165 1.64 1.10 1.36
N TYR A 166 1.48 0.11 0.47
CA TYR A 166 0.21 -0.17 -0.19
C TYR A 166 -0.89 -0.50 0.82
N ARG A 167 -0.59 -1.32 1.82
CA ARG A 167 -1.53 -1.67 2.89
C ARG A 167 -2.02 -0.44 3.64
N TYR A 168 -1.12 0.46 4.03
CA TYR A 168 -1.49 1.68 4.76
C TYR A 168 -2.26 2.68 3.87
N ARG A 169 -1.88 2.82 2.61
CA ARG A 169 -2.62 3.60 1.62
C ARG A 169 -4.04 3.06 1.46
N PHE A 170 -4.17 1.76 1.28
CA PHE A 170 -5.47 1.10 1.13
C PHE A 170 -6.39 1.33 2.33
N GLU A 171 -5.86 1.23 3.56
CA GLU A 171 -6.62 1.53 4.77
C GLU A 171 -7.02 3.01 4.85
N TYR A 172 -6.18 3.94 4.41
CA TYR A 172 -6.52 5.36 4.35
C TYR A 172 -7.61 5.66 3.32
N ILE A 173 -7.54 5.05 2.15
CA ILE A 173 -8.48 5.23 1.03
C ILE A 173 -9.88 4.68 1.35
N LYS A 174 -10.03 3.69 2.21
CA LYS A 174 -11.32 3.15 2.63
C LYS A 174 -12.24 4.19 3.28
N ASP A 175 -11.71 5.26 3.84
CA ASP A 175 -12.51 6.35 4.40
C ASP A 175 -12.90 7.35 3.29
N GLU A 176 -14.09 7.16 2.70
CA GLU A 176 -14.62 8.01 1.62
C GLU A 176 -14.61 9.51 1.98
N ASN A 177 -14.73 9.87 3.25
CA ASN A 177 -14.70 11.27 3.69
C ASN A 177 -13.32 11.93 3.54
N ARG A 178 -12.30 11.16 3.14
CA ARG A 178 -10.94 11.64 2.92
C ARG A 178 -10.58 11.86 1.46
N HIS A 179 -11.43 11.42 0.53
CA HIS A 179 -11.11 11.47 -0.91
C HIS A 179 -10.84 12.90 -1.39
N ASP A 180 -11.68 13.87 -1.04
CA ASP A 180 -11.48 15.26 -1.44
C ASP A 180 -10.15 15.81 -0.90
N ASN A 181 -9.86 15.56 0.38
CA ASN A 181 -8.58 15.98 0.97
C ASN A 181 -7.38 15.32 0.28
N LEU A 182 -7.51 14.04 -0.08
CA LEU A 182 -6.44 13.28 -0.73
C LEU A 182 -6.17 13.81 -2.14
N VAL A 183 -7.22 14.18 -2.89
CA VAL A 183 -7.10 14.86 -4.19
C VAL A 183 -6.35 16.19 -4.04
N ASP A 184 -6.72 17.02 -3.05
CA ASP A 184 -6.06 18.28 -2.81
C ASP A 184 -4.59 18.11 -2.39
N GLU A 185 -4.27 17.10 -1.57
CA GLU A 185 -2.89 16.77 -1.18
C GLU A 185 -2.04 16.40 -2.40
N HIS A 186 -2.54 15.54 -3.28
CA HIS A 186 -1.83 15.16 -4.51
C HIS A 186 -1.66 16.34 -5.48
N ARG A 187 -2.68 17.20 -5.60
CA ARG A 187 -2.61 18.43 -6.39
C ARG A 187 -1.53 19.38 -5.85
N MET A 188 -1.42 19.56 -4.53
CA MET A 188 -0.37 20.37 -3.92
C MET A 188 1.02 19.83 -4.19
N ILE A 189 1.21 18.51 -4.14
CA ILE A 189 2.48 17.85 -4.46
C ILE A 189 2.83 18.11 -5.94
N TYR A 190 1.90 17.82 -6.86
CA TYR A 190 2.04 18.04 -8.29
C TYR A 190 2.43 19.48 -8.60
N GLU A 191 1.66 20.46 -8.13
CA GLU A 191 1.91 21.87 -8.40
C GLU A 191 3.28 22.35 -7.90
N SER A 192 3.70 21.86 -6.72
CA SER A 192 5.01 22.20 -6.18
C SER A 192 6.14 21.62 -7.03
N ILE A 193 6.00 20.39 -7.53
CA ILE A 193 6.99 19.75 -8.42
C ILE A 193 7.10 20.52 -9.73
N VAL A 194 5.97 20.86 -10.36
CA VAL A 194 5.94 21.61 -11.64
C VAL A 194 6.52 23.01 -11.49
N LYS A 195 6.34 23.64 -10.33
CA LYS A 195 6.92 24.95 -10.01
C LYS A 195 8.39 24.86 -9.58
N HIS A 196 8.97 23.66 -9.51
CA HIS A 196 10.30 23.41 -8.97
C HIS A 196 10.49 23.92 -7.52
N ASP A 197 9.39 24.01 -6.74
CA ASP A 197 9.38 24.43 -5.33
C ASP A 197 9.66 23.23 -4.41
N LYS A 198 10.95 22.97 -4.17
CA LYS A 198 11.39 21.85 -3.32
C LYS A 198 10.83 21.91 -1.91
N GLU A 199 10.84 23.11 -1.30
CA GLU A 199 10.36 23.27 0.07
C GLU A 199 8.83 23.07 0.15
N GLY A 200 8.11 23.59 -0.84
CA GLY A 200 6.65 23.37 -0.96
C GLY A 200 6.33 21.92 -1.18
N ALA A 201 7.03 21.24 -2.11
CA ALA A 201 6.85 19.82 -2.37
C ALA A 201 7.13 18.95 -1.14
N ALA A 202 8.25 19.21 -0.43
CA ALA A 202 8.59 18.48 0.79
C ALA A 202 7.55 18.72 1.91
N ARG A 203 7.04 19.94 2.07
CA ARG A 203 5.96 20.22 3.03
C ARG A 203 4.67 19.49 2.66
N ALA A 204 4.29 19.51 1.38
CA ALA A 204 3.09 18.82 0.90
C ALA A 204 3.19 17.29 1.10
N ALA A 205 4.33 16.68 0.74
CA ALA A 205 4.55 15.25 0.94
C ALA A 205 4.52 14.86 2.43
N LYS A 206 5.12 15.64 3.32
CA LYS A 206 5.05 15.41 4.77
C LYS A 206 3.63 15.51 5.31
N LEU A 207 2.88 16.54 4.88
CA LEU A 207 1.48 16.72 5.29
C LEU A 207 0.62 15.54 4.85
N HIS A 208 0.80 15.05 3.63
CA HIS A 208 0.14 13.87 3.10
C HIS A 208 0.35 12.63 4.00
N ILE A 209 1.60 12.35 4.40
CA ILE A 209 1.91 11.24 5.31
C ILE A 209 1.31 11.47 6.71
N ASP A 210 1.37 12.69 7.24
CA ASP A 210 0.82 13.03 8.56
C ASP A 210 -0.71 12.84 8.60
N ASN A 211 -1.41 13.15 7.53
CA ASN A 211 -2.85 12.96 7.42
C ASN A 211 -3.22 11.47 7.31
N GLN A 212 -2.42 10.68 6.56
CA GLN A 212 -2.56 9.23 6.55
C GLN A 212 -2.37 8.63 7.95
N GLU A 213 -1.30 9.00 8.67
CA GLU A 213 -1.04 8.51 10.02
C GLU A 213 -2.21 8.78 10.96
N LYS A 214 -2.68 10.03 11.00
CA LYS A 214 -3.79 10.44 11.88
C LYS A 214 -5.08 9.67 11.58
N SER A 215 -5.39 9.48 10.30
CA SER A 215 -6.61 8.78 9.88
C SER A 215 -6.56 7.31 10.27
N ILE A 216 -5.47 6.61 9.97
CA ILE A 216 -5.33 5.18 10.24
C ILE A 216 -5.27 4.92 11.75
N ILE A 217 -4.58 5.75 12.55
CA ILE A 217 -4.58 5.63 14.01
C ILE A 217 -6.00 5.76 14.56
N ARG A 218 -6.79 6.70 14.04
CA ARG A 218 -8.19 6.86 14.45
C ARG A 218 -9.00 5.59 14.17
N GLN A 219 -8.83 4.98 13.01
CA GLN A 219 -9.53 3.73 12.65
C GLN A 219 -9.12 2.57 13.57
N ILE A 220 -7.81 2.39 13.80
CA ILE A 220 -7.29 1.35 14.71
C ILE A 220 -7.94 1.47 16.10
N ARG A 221 -8.05 2.68 16.64
CA ARG A 221 -8.65 2.91 17.97
C ARG A 221 -10.14 2.61 17.99
N LEU A 222 -10.87 3.02 16.96
CA LEU A 222 -12.31 2.73 16.84
C LEU A 222 -12.59 1.23 16.75
N GLU A 223 -11.75 0.46 16.06
CA GLU A 223 -11.87 -1.00 15.98
C GLU A 223 -11.58 -1.67 17.34
N GLN A 224 -10.56 -1.19 18.06
CA GLN A 224 -10.23 -1.69 19.39
C GLN A 224 -11.35 -1.43 20.41
N ASP A 225 -11.98 -0.26 20.34
CA ASP A 225 -13.09 0.10 21.25
C ASP A 225 -14.34 -0.73 20.95
N LYS A 226 -14.65 -1.03 19.69
CA LYS A 226 -15.74 -1.94 19.32
C LYS A 226 -15.50 -3.35 19.87
N THR A 227 -14.31 -3.88 19.71
CA THR A 227 -13.97 -5.22 20.19
C THR A 227 -14.04 -5.33 21.73
N ARG A 228 -13.80 -4.23 22.45
CA ARG A 228 -13.93 -4.19 23.92
C ARG A 228 -15.38 -4.07 24.39
N SER A 229 -16.26 -3.52 23.57
CA SER A 229 -17.69 -3.36 23.91
C SER A 229 -18.50 -4.62 23.66
N ASP A 230 -17.97 -5.56 22.87
CA ASP A 230 -18.60 -6.84 22.51
C ASP A 230 -18.18 -8.01 23.43
N VAL A 231 -17.36 -7.75 24.47
CA VAL A 231 -16.89 -8.70 25.50
C VAL A 231 -17.46 -8.33 26.86
#